data_91877067861ffdff1d69e58cf496b526
#
_entry.id   91877067861ffdff1d69e58cf496b526
#
_cell.length_a   1.000
_cell.length_b   1.000
_cell.length_c   1.000
_cell.angle_alpha   90.00
_cell.angle_beta   90.00
_cell.angle_gamma   90.00
#
_symmetry.space_group_name_H-M   'P 1'
#
loop_
_entity.id
_entity.type
_entity.pdbx_description
1 polymer ?
#
loop_
_entity_poly.entity_id
_entity_poly.type
_entity_poly.pdbx_seq_one_letter_code
_entity_poly.pdbx_strand_id
1 'polypeptide(L)'
;PDCFTISYNKNRGLIIQFNVKLTILGGSKASAIVEKDYRRWYQEMFAPSVMAGIIKISDIAGYRSNQVYIRNSKHTPLSPEAVRDAMPVLFNLLKNEPDAWTRAVLGHFIFTFIHPYMDGNGRMGRFLMNAMLASGGYRWTIISKDIIDDYMAAIEKASVDGDIREFATLLSGIVRNNK
;
A
#
# COMPACT_ATOMS: atom_id res chain seq x y z
N PRO A 1 5.26 -20.44 -4.12
CA PRO A 1 5.31 -20.23 -2.69
C PRO A 1 4.94 -18.79 -2.41
N ASP A 2 3.82 -18.63 -1.68
CA ASP A 2 3.22 -17.33 -1.41
C ASP A 2 4.15 -16.50 -0.53
N CYS A 3 4.34 -15.23 -0.89
CA CYS A 3 5.19 -14.31 -0.15
C CYS A 3 4.60 -13.96 1.22
N PHE A 4 3.30 -14.20 1.42
CA PHE A 4 2.61 -14.05 2.70
C PHE A 4 1.32 -14.88 2.71
N THR A 5 0.80 -15.11 3.89
CA THR A 5 -0.49 -15.73 4.13
C THR A 5 -1.39 -14.74 4.86
N ILE A 6 -2.59 -14.53 4.35
CA ILE A 6 -3.63 -13.77 5.04
C ILE A 6 -4.58 -14.76 5.69
N SER A 7 -4.80 -14.61 6.99
CA SER A 7 -5.81 -15.37 7.73
C SER A 7 -6.67 -14.42 8.56
N TYR A 8 -7.93 -14.80 8.74
CA TYR A 8 -8.85 -14.10 9.63
C TYR A 8 -9.01 -14.87 10.92
N ASN A 9 -8.80 -14.21 12.04
CA ASN A 9 -9.07 -14.75 13.37
C ASN A 9 -10.21 -13.95 14.00
N LYS A 10 -11.27 -14.64 14.42
CA LYS A 10 -12.48 -14.02 15.00
C LYS A 10 -12.20 -13.10 16.19
N ASN A 11 -11.16 -13.40 16.97
CA ASN A 11 -10.78 -12.65 18.17
C ASN A 11 -9.66 -11.62 17.94
N ARG A 12 -8.88 -11.75 16.85
CA ARG A 12 -7.70 -10.91 16.55
C ARG A 12 -7.83 -10.13 15.24
N GLY A 13 -8.92 -10.32 14.49
CA GLY A 13 -9.10 -9.70 13.19
C GLY A 13 -8.24 -10.32 12.09
N LEU A 14 -7.87 -9.51 11.12
CA LEU A 14 -7.04 -9.91 9.98
C LEU A 14 -5.59 -10.13 10.43
N ILE A 15 -5.10 -11.36 10.28
CA ILE A 15 -3.71 -11.73 10.54
C ILE A 15 -3.00 -11.92 9.20
N ILE A 16 -1.89 -11.22 9.02
CA ILE A 16 -1.05 -11.33 7.84
C ILE A 16 0.30 -11.89 8.27
N GLN A 17 0.63 -13.05 7.76
CA GLN A 17 1.94 -13.68 7.97
C GLN A 17 2.77 -13.54 6.71
N PHE A 18 3.92 -12.90 6.84
CA PHE A 18 4.89 -12.76 5.74
C PHE A 18 5.88 -13.91 5.76
N ASN A 19 6.01 -14.58 4.63
CA ASN A 19 7.10 -15.51 4.41
C ASN A 19 8.35 -14.72 4.00
N VAL A 20 9.41 -14.83 4.79
CA VAL A 20 10.67 -14.04 4.75
C VAL A 20 11.44 -14.10 3.41
N LYS A 21 10.91 -14.74 2.38
CA LYS A 21 11.59 -14.90 1.08
C LYS A 21 11.73 -13.60 0.25
N LEU A 22 11.02 -12.52 0.59
CA LEU A 22 11.17 -11.22 -0.09
C LEU A 22 12.55 -10.58 0.14
N THR A 23 13.19 -10.87 1.26
CA THR A 23 14.50 -10.30 1.64
C THR A 23 15.65 -10.76 0.73
N ILE A 24 15.47 -11.85 -0.01
CA ILE A 24 16.52 -12.47 -0.87
C ILE A 24 16.39 -11.98 -2.33
N LEU A 25 15.29 -11.33 -2.68
CA LEU A 25 15.01 -10.89 -4.04
C LEU A 25 15.42 -9.43 -4.19
N GLY A 26 16.49 -9.15 -4.94
CA GLY A 26 16.90 -7.78 -5.27
C GLY A 26 15.72 -6.92 -5.80
N GLY A 27 15.83 -5.61 -5.64
CA GLY A 27 14.74 -4.63 -5.79
C GLY A 27 13.83 -4.78 -7.02
N SER A 28 14.38 -5.01 -8.21
CA SER A 28 13.57 -5.19 -9.44
C SER A 28 12.72 -6.46 -9.42
N LYS A 29 13.22 -7.54 -8.80
CA LYS A 29 12.47 -8.80 -8.66
C LYS A 29 11.33 -8.65 -7.64
N ALA A 30 11.58 -7.96 -6.53
CA ALA A 30 10.54 -7.68 -5.54
C ALA A 30 9.40 -6.84 -6.14
N SER A 31 9.72 -5.79 -6.89
CA SER A 31 8.73 -4.94 -7.58
C SER A 31 7.90 -5.72 -8.59
N ALA A 32 8.52 -6.63 -9.36
CA ALA A 32 7.81 -7.48 -10.31
C ALA A 32 6.84 -8.47 -9.62
N ILE A 33 7.21 -9.01 -8.45
CA ILE A 33 6.33 -9.88 -7.66
C ILE A 33 5.16 -9.07 -7.11
N VAL A 34 5.42 -7.89 -6.58
CA VAL A 34 4.36 -7.00 -6.07
C VAL A 34 3.40 -6.63 -7.18
N GLU A 35 3.87 -6.23 -8.37
CA GLU A 35 3.03 -5.92 -9.52
C GLU A 35 2.15 -7.11 -9.93
N LYS A 36 2.69 -8.32 -9.89
CA LYS A 36 1.95 -9.55 -10.21
C LYS A 36 0.86 -9.86 -9.19
N ASP A 37 1.17 -9.69 -7.90
CA ASP A 37 0.38 -10.27 -6.81
C ASP A 37 -0.51 -9.25 -6.08
N TYR A 38 -0.31 -7.94 -6.20
CA TYR A 38 -1.01 -6.93 -5.40
C TYR A 38 -2.55 -6.98 -5.55
N ARG A 39 -3.07 -7.36 -6.72
CA ARG A 39 -4.52 -7.54 -6.93
C ARG A 39 -5.07 -8.71 -6.14
N ARG A 40 -4.34 -9.82 -6.10
CA ARG A 40 -4.68 -10.98 -5.27
C ARG A 40 -4.67 -10.59 -3.79
N TRP A 41 -3.66 -9.84 -3.34
CA TRP A 41 -3.59 -9.33 -1.96
C TRP A 41 -4.81 -8.49 -1.59
N TYR A 42 -5.25 -7.65 -2.50
CA TYR A 42 -6.47 -6.86 -2.31
C TYR A 42 -7.71 -7.74 -2.16
N GLN A 43 -7.86 -8.73 -3.02
CA GLN A 43 -8.99 -9.69 -2.96
C GLN A 43 -8.96 -10.51 -1.66
N GLU A 44 -7.80 -11.01 -1.25
CA GLU A 44 -7.63 -11.77 -0.02
C GLU A 44 -7.93 -10.92 1.23
N MET A 45 -7.54 -9.64 1.22
CA MET A 45 -7.84 -8.70 2.31
C MET A 45 -9.35 -8.53 2.53
N PHE A 46 -10.13 -8.57 1.46
CA PHE A 46 -11.59 -8.40 1.52
C PHE A 46 -12.38 -9.72 1.47
N ALA A 47 -11.73 -10.86 1.27
CA ALA A 47 -12.39 -12.17 1.21
C ALA A 47 -13.34 -12.44 2.40
N PRO A 48 -12.98 -12.12 3.66
CA PRO A 48 -13.92 -12.29 4.78
C PRO A 48 -15.20 -11.48 4.64
N SER A 49 -15.12 -10.25 4.10
CA SER A 49 -16.28 -9.38 3.89
C SER A 49 -17.17 -9.89 2.74
N VAL A 50 -16.57 -10.48 1.71
CA VAL A 50 -17.31 -11.16 0.62
C VAL A 50 -18.01 -12.40 1.16
N MET A 51 -17.31 -13.24 1.93
CA MET A 51 -17.89 -14.45 2.54
C MET A 51 -19.04 -14.13 3.50
N ALA A 52 -18.97 -13.00 4.20
CA ALA A 52 -20.04 -12.51 5.07
C ALA A 52 -21.19 -11.83 4.30
N GLY A 53 -21.12 -11.70 2.98
CA GLY A 53 -22.13 -11.04 2.17
C GLY A 53 -22.20 -9.52 2.34
N ILE A 54 -21.18 -8.89 2.94
CA ILE A 54 -21.13 -7.43 3.20
C ILE A 54 -20.81 -6.68 1.90
N ILE A 55 -19.94 -7.24 1.06
CA ILE A 55 -19.57 -6.71 -0.26
C ILE A 55 -19.65 -7.81 -1.31
N LYS A 56 -19.85 -7.42 -2.57
CA LYS A 56 -19.87 -8.36 -3.69
C LYS A 56 -18.46 -8.61 -4.21
N ILE A 57 -18.20 -9.80 -4.74
CA ILE A 57 -16.92 -10.13 -5.37
C ILE A 57 -16.61 -9.21 -6.56
N SER A 58 -17.63 -8.74 -7.28
CA SER A 58 -17.50 -7.76 -8.35
C SER A 58 -16.88 -6.43 -7.89
N ASP A 59 -17.09 -6.05 -6.64
CA ASP A 59 -16.64 -4.77 -6.08
C ASP A 59 -15.12 -4.76 -5.82
N ILE A 60 -14.52 -5.94 -5.79
CA ILE A 60 -13.08 -6.14 -5.57
C ILE A 60 -12.37 -6.77 -6.79
N ALA A 61 -13.06 -6.94 -7.91
CA ALA A 61 -12.51 -7.60 -9.09
C ALA A 61 -11.46 -6.77 -9.85
N GLY A 62 -11.45 -5.45 -9.67
CA GLY A 62 -10.57 -4.54 -10.40
C GLY A 62 -10.44 -3.16 -9.76
N TYR A 63 -9.90 -2.22 -10.53
CA TYR A 63 -9.89 -0.81 -10.12
C TYR A 63 -11.30 -0.25 -10.12
N ARG A 64 -11.52 0.78 -9.32
CA ARG A 64 -12.81 1.48 -9.26
C ARG A 64 -13.23 2.03 -10.62
N SER A 65 -14.52 2.01 -10.86
CA SER A 65 -15.17 2.59 -12.04
C SER A 65 -15.85 3.94 -11.75
N ASN A 66 -15.89 4.34 -10.47
CA ASN A 66 -16.52 5.58 -10.05
C ASN A 66 -15.49 6.54 -9.44
N GLN A 67 -15.80 7.84 -9.48
CA GLN A 67 -15.03 8.83 -8.75
C GLN A 67 -15.23 8.62 -7.24
N VAL A 68 -14.15 8.80 -6.49
CA VAL A 68 -14.16 8.71 -5.02
C VAL A 68 -13.58 9.99 -4.44
N TYR A 69 -13.95 10.27 -3.19
CA TYR A 69 -13.42 11.38 -2.41
C TYR A 69 -12.90 10.85 -1.08
N ILE A 70 -11.76 11.37 -0.64
CA ILE A 70 -11.16 10.94 0.61
C ILE A 70 -11.73 11.83 1.72
N ARG A 71 -12.27 11.18 2.75
CA ARG A 71 -12.87 11.90 3.88
C ARG A 71 -11.82 12.81 4.55
N ASN A 72 -12.19 14.05 4.78
CA ASN A 72 -11.34 15.08 5.40
C ASN A 72 -10.06 15.42 4.62
N SER A 73 -10.00 15.13 3.32
CA SER A 73 -8.88 15.47 2.45
C SER A 73 -9.31 16.51 1.41
N LYS A 74 -8.42 17.41 1.05
CA LYS A 74 -8.55 18.33 -0.09
C LYS A 74 -8.06 17.69 -1.39
N HIS A 75 -7.29 16.60 -1.28
CA HIS A 75 -6.85 15.86 -2.46
C HIS A 75 -8.03 15.16 -3.13
N THR A 76 -8.20 15.40 -4.42
CA THR A 76 -9.15 14.67 -5.26
C THR A 76 -8.41 13.58 -6.01
N PRO A 77 -8.68 12.29 -5.74
CA PRO A 77 -8.05 11.19 -6.45
C PRO A 77 -8.29 11.25 -7.96
N LEU A 78 -7.40 10.61 -8.72
CA LEU A 78 -7.47 10.55 -10.17
C LEU A 78 -8.83 10.04 -10.67
N SER A 79 -9.21 10.41 -11.89
CA SER A 79 -10.39 9.81 -12.52
C SER A 79 -10.22 8.29 -12.72
N PRO A 80 -11.31 7.51 -12.84
CA PRO A 80 -11.20 6.06 -13.06
C PRO A 80 -10.39 5.68 -14.30
N GLU A 81 -10.43 6.49 -15.34
CA GLU A 81 -9.65 6.30 -16.57
C GLU A 81 -8.17 6.52 -16.29
N ALA A 82 -7.83 7.64 -15.65
CA ALA A 82 -6.45 7.98 -15.29
C ALA A 82 -5.81 6.97 -14.31
N VAL A 83 -6.61 6.31 -13.46
CA VAL A 83 -6.11 5.21 -12.60
C VAL A 83 -5.53 4.07 -13.44
N ARG A 84 -6.19 3.70 -14.53
CA ARG A 84 -5.74 2.59 -15.40
C ARG A 84 -4.40 2.88 -16.06
N ASP A 85 -4.15 4.15 -16.38
CA ASP A 85 -2.89 4.58 -16.98
C ASP A 85 -1.80 4.79 -15.93
N ALA A 86 -2.15 5.31 -14.75
CA ALA A 86 -1.19 5.63 -13.69
C ALA A 86 -0.63 4.38 -12.98
N MET A 87 -1.41 3.32 -12.82
CA MET A 87 -0.96 2.13 -12.10
C MET A 87 0.21 1.39 -12.78
N PRO A 88 0.22 1.15 -14.11
CA PRO A 88 1.40 0.61 -14.80
C PRO A 88 2.63 1.51 -14.65
N VAL A 89 2.45 2.83 -14.69
CA VAL A 89 3.56 3.79 -14.50
C VAL A 89 4.14 3.66 -13.10
N LEU A 90 3.31 3.58 -12.06
CA LEU A 90 3.77 3.34 -10.68
C LEU A 90 4.66 2.09 -10.59
N PHE A 91 4.20 0.95 -11.13
CA PHE A 91 5.00 -0.29 -11.05
C PHE A 91 6.28 -0.22 -11.87
N ASN A 92 6.26 0.47 -13.01
CA ASN A 92 7.48 0.71 -13.78
C ASN A 92 8.49 1.58 -12.99
N LEU A 93 8.04 2.63 -12.30
CA LEU A 93 8.90 3.44 -11.44
C LEU A 93 9.50 2.60 -10.31
N LEU A 94 8.70 1.80 -9.61
CA LEU A 94 9.18 0.92 -8.54
C LEU A 94 10.19 -0.13 -9.03
N LYS A 95 10.03 -0.62 -10.25
CA LYS A 95 10.94 -1.60 -10.85
C LYS A 95 12.31 -0.99 -11.17
N ASN A 96 12.34 0.27 -11.58
CA ASN A 96 13.55 0.98 -12.00
C ASN A 96 14.25 1.71 -10.85
N GLU A 97 13.59 1.91 -9.70
CA GLU A 97 14.20 2.52 -8.52
C GLU A 97 15.05 1.49 -7.75
N PRO A 98 16.38 1.69 -7.65
CA PRO A 98 17.28 0.73 -6.99
C PRO A 98 17.16 0.75 -5.46
N ASP A 99 16.88 1.92 -4.85
CA ASP A 99 16.85 2.07 -3.41
C ASP A 99 15.51 1.60 -2.81
N ALA A 100 15.57 0.66 -1.88
CA ALA A 100 14.38 0.07 -1.25
C ALA A 100 13.61 1.06 -0.38
N TRP A 101 14.31 1.99 0.27
CA TRP A 101 13.70 3.04 1.06
C TRP A 101 12.89 3.99 0.16
N THR A 102 13.48 4.46 -0.91
CA THR A 102 12.85 5.31 -1.91
C THR A 102 11.62 4.63 -2.51
N ARG A 103 11.75 3.33 -2.88
CA ARG A 103 10.58 2.54 -3.34
C ARG A 103 9.46 2.49 -2.31
N ALA A 104 9.80 2.30 -1.03
CA ALA A 104 8.80 2.20 0.03
C ALA A 104 8.05 3.52 0.24
N VAL A 105 8.77 4.64 0.31
CA VAL A 105 8.19 5.97 0.51
C VAL A 105 7.35 6.38 -0.70
N LEU A 106 7.93 6.34 -1.89
CA LEU A 106 7.25 6.77 -3.12
C LEU A 106 6.13 5.81 -3.51
N GLY A 107 6.37 4.50 -3.39
CA GLY A 107 5.35 3.50 -3.73
C GLY A 107 4.11 3.62 -2.86
N HIS A 108 4.29 3.81 -1.55
CA HIS A 108 3.18 4.07 -0.65
C HIS A 108 2.44 5.35 -1.00
N PHE A 109 3.17 6.46 -1.11
CA PHE A 109 2.59 7.78 -1.40
C PHE A 109 1.85 7.79 -2.73
N ILE A 110 2.50 7.39 -3.83
CA ILE A 110 1.90 7.43 -5.17
C ILE A 110 0.69 6.50 -5.25
N PHE A 111 0.75 5.31 -4.63
CA PHE A 111 -0.40 4.40 -4.60
C PHE A 111 -1.61 5.03 -3.89
N THR A 112 -1.40 5.66 -2.73
CA THR A 112 -2.48 6.32 -1.99
C THR A 112 -2.98 7.57 -2.70
N PHE A 113 -2.12 8.29 -3.42
CA PHE A 113 -2.47 9.42 -4.27
C PHE A 113 -3.36 9.02 -5.45
N ILE A 114 -3.00 7.95 -6.18
CA ILE A 114 -3.80 7.38 -7.28
C ILE A 114 -5.16 6.91 -6.76
N HIS A 115 -5.18 6.29 -5.59
CA HIS A 115 -6.39 5.77 -4.93
C HIS A 115 -7.17 4.79 -5.80
N PRO A 116 -6.58 3.65 -6.23
CA PRO A 116 -7.12 2.84 -7.31
C PRO A 116 -8.39 2.05 -6.97
N TYR A 117 -8.73 1.88 -5.72
CA TYR A 117 -9.88 1.09 -5.27
C TYR A 117 -10.96 1.94 -4.60
N MET A 118 -12.17 1.39 -4.44
CA MET A 118 -13.27 2.05 -3.73
C MET A 118 -13.00 2.19 -2.23
N ASP A 119 -12.34 1.19 -1.62
CA ASP A 119 -11.89 1.17 -0.21
C ASP A 119 -10.57 0.40 -0.09
N GLY A 120 -9.91 0.52 1.06
CA GLY A 120 -8.72 -0.25 1.38
C GLY A 120 -7.40 0.29 0.81
N ASN A 121 -7.40 1.45 0.14
CA ASN A 121 -6.19 2.00 -0.47
C ASN A 121 -5.07 2.27 0.54
N GLY A 122 -5.40 2.81 1.72
CA GLY A 122 -4.42 3.03 2.78
C GLY A 122 -3.82 1.72 3.32
N ARG A 123 -4.62 0.64 3.43
CA ARG A 123 -4.13 -0.69 3.82
C ARG A 123 -3.21 -1.27 2.77
N MET A 124 -3.61 -1.22 1.50
CA MET A 124 -2.80 -1.69 0.38
C MET A 124 -1.51 -0.88 0.21
N GLY A 125 -1.58 0.45 0.38
CA GLY A 125 -0.38 1.31 0.38
C GLY A 125 0.62 0.90 1.45
N ARG A 126 0.16 0.61 2.67
CA ARG A 126 1.04 0.10 3.75
C ARG A 126 1.58 -1.29 3.46
N PHE A 127 0.84 -2.17 2.79
CA PHE A 127 1.38 -3.46 2.32
C PHE A 127 2.47 -3.27 1.28
N LEU A 128 2.23 -2.43 0.29
CA LEU A 128 3.20 -2.10 -0.74
C LEU A 128 4.49 -1.53 -0.12
N MET A 129 4.36 -0.57 0.79
CA MET A 129 5.47 0.01 1.55
C MET A 129 6.29 -1.09 2.24
N ASN A 130 5.63 -1.95 2.99
CA ASN A 130 6.30 -3.00 3.74
C ASN A 130 6.95 -4.07 2.85
N ALA A 131 6.34 -4.40 1.71
CA ALA A 131 6.96 -5.29 0.72
C ALA A 131 8.26 -4.67 0.15
N MET A 132 8.25 -3.35 -0.12
CA MET A 132 9.46 -2.66 -0.57
C MET A 132 10.52 -2.56 0.53
N LEU A 133 10.14 -2.25 1.77
CA LEU A 133 11.05 -2.25 2.93
C LEU A 133 11.70 -3.63 3.11
N ALA A 134 10.89 -4.70 3.11
CA ALA A 134 11.39 -6.06 3.26
C ALA A 134 12.39 -6.45 2.14
N SER A 135 12.18 -5.96 0.92
CA SER A 135 13.12 -6.18 -0.19
C SER A 135 14.51 -5.56 0.04
N GLY A 136 14.60 -4.55 0.91
CA GLY A 136 15.83 -3.91 1.34
C GLY A 136 16.37 -4.42 2.68
N GLY A 137 15.76 -5.48 3.26
CA GLY A 137 16.17 -6.02 4.55
C GLY A 137 15.65 -5.25 5.78
N TYR A 138 14.76 -4.28 5.58
CA TYR A 138 14.11 -3.57 6.68
C TYR A 138 13.05 -4.44 7.35
N ARG A 139 12.80 -4.20 8.64
CA ARG A 139 11.73 -4.87 9.37
C ARG A 139 10.36 -4.37 8.95
N TRP A 140 9.35 -5.19 9.21
CA TRP A 140 7.95 -4.81 9.04
C TRP A 140 7.61 -3.60 9.92
N THR A 141 6.99 -2.59 9.30
CA THR A 141 6.69 -1.30 9.94
C THR A 141 5.19 -1.12 10.09
N ILE A 142 4.75 -0.82 11.30
CA ILE A 142 3.35 -0.57 11.63
C ILE A 142 3.15 0.91 11.92
N ILE A 143 2.17 1.52 11.27
CA ILE A 143 1.68 2.86 11.62
C ILE A 143 0.70 2.67 12.78
N SER A 144 1.13 2.99 13.99
CA SER A 144 0.34 2.84 15.21
C SER A 144 -0.72 3.93 15.38
N LYS A 145 -1.65 3.75 16.32
CA LYS A 145 -2.75 4.70 16.53
C LYS A 145 -2.28 6.07 17.05
N ASP A 146 -1.22 6.09 17.81
CA ASP A 146 -0.63 7.29 18.41
C ASP A 146 0.02 8.22 17.39
N ILE A 147 0.39 7.72 16.21
CA ILE A 147 1.01 8.50 15.14
C ILE A 147 0.13 8.60 13.89
N ILE A 148 -1.10 8.07 13.94
CA ILE A 148 -1.97 8.01 12.75
C ILE A 148 -2.34 9.42 12.26
N ASP A 149 -2.57 10.37 13.15
CA ASP A 149 -2.97 11.72 12.79
C ASP A 149 -1.82 12.47 12.12
N ASP A 150 -0.59 12.35 12.65
CA ASP A 150 0.61 12.91 12.04
C ASP A 150 0.88 12.28 10.66
N TYR A 151 0.69 10.98 10.55
CA TYR A 151 0.81 10.25 9.28
C TYR A 151 -0.23 10.74 8.26
N MET A 152 -1.49 10.93 8.64
CA MET A 152 -2.53 11.43 7.74
C MET A 152 -2.27 12.88 7.32
N ALA A 153 -1.80 13.74 8.23
CA ALA A 153 -1.42 15.10 7.94
C ALA A 153 -0.23 15.18 6.95
N ALA A 154 0.77 14.32 7.13
CA ALA A 154 1.92 14.26 6.24
C ALA A 154 1.56 13.77 4.82
N ILE A 155 0.66 12.79 4.71
CA ILE A 155 0.12 12.34 3.41
C ILE A 155 -0.72 13.44 2.76
N GLU A 156 -1.57 14.13 3.51
CA GLU A 156 -2.39 15.24 3.01
C GLU A 156 -1.50 16.35 2.44
N LYS A 157 -0.49 16.77 3.20
CA LYS A 157 0.46 17.78 2.75
C LYS A 157 1.20 17.37 1.49
N ALA A 158 1.66 16.12 1.42
CA ALA A 158 2.29 15.58 0.22
C ALA A 158 1.35 15.59 -0.98
N SER A 159 0.06 15.29 -0.77
CA SER A 159 -0.94 15.19 -1.83
C SER A 159 -1.42 16.56 -2.34
N VAL A 160 -1.50 17.55 -1.47
CA VAL A 160 -2.04 18.89 -1.78
C VAL A 160 -0.94 19.86 -2.19
N ASP A 161 0.17 19.88 -1.43
CA ASP A 161 1.26 20.84 -1.61
C ASP A 161 2.42 20.28 -2.46
N GLY A 162 2.41 18.98 -2.78
CA GLY A 162 3.50 18.30 -3.47
C GLY A 162 4.76 18.12 -2.62
N ASP A 163 4.67 18.27 -1.29
CA ASP A 163 5.80 18.18 -0.37
C ASP A 163 5.83 16.87 0.41
N ILE A 164 6.59 15.91 -0.06
CA ILE A 164 6.73 14.58 0.53
C ILE A 164 7.67 14.52 1.76
N ARG A 165 8.39 15.60 2.09
CA ARG A 165 9.48 15.57 3.08
C ARG A 165 9.00 15.19 4.47
N GLU A 166 7.87 15.69 4.93
CA GLU A 166 7.32 15.33 6.25
C GLU A 166 6.93 13.87 6.32
N PHE A 167 6.30 13.34 5.27
CA PHE A 167 5.96 11.92 5.18
C PHE A 167 7.22 11.02 5.21
N ALA A 168 8.24 11.36 4.42
CA ALA A 168 9.51 10.61 4.42
C ALA A 168 10.22 10.67 5.78
N THR A 169 10.22 11.84 6.44
CA THR A 169 10.82 12.01 7.77
C THR A 169 10.09 11.19 8.84
N LEU A 170 8.77 11.23 8.84
CA LEU A 170 7.93 10.44 9.76
C LEU A 170 8.22 8.94 9.60
N LEU A 171 8.18 8.42 8.37
CA LEU A 171 8.48 7.01 8.11
C LEU A 171 9.90 6.64 8.53
N SER A 172 10.88 7.52 8.30
CA SER A 172 12.26 7.28 8.73
C SER A 172 12.36 7.10 10.24
N GLY A 173 11.67 7.93 11.01
CA GLY A 173 11.59 7.80 12.47
C GLY A 173 11.01 6.46 12.92
N ILE A 174 9.90 6.05 12.31
CA ILE A 174 9.22 4.78 12.65
C ILE A 174 10.12 3.57 12.33
N VAL A 175 10.70 3.54 11.13
CA VAL A 175 11.55 2.41 10.69
C VAL A 175 12.81 2.28 11.54
N ARG A 176 13.43 3.39 11.95
CA ARG A 176 14.60 3.39 12.82
C ARG A 176 14.30 2.86 14.22
N ASN A 177 13.12 3.16 14.75
CA ASN A 177 12.71 2.71 16.08
C ASN A 177 12.29 1.23 16.13
N ASN A 178 12.05 0.61 14.97
CA ASN A 178 11.73 -0.81 14.83
C ASN A 178 12.98 -1.71 14.67
N LYS A 179 14.15 -1.27 15.12
CA LYS A 179 15.39 -2.06 15.04
C LYS A 179 15.41 -3.23 16.00
#